data_6efc3fbbf66a695e3a7d7af2ce9668ac
#
_entry.id   6efc3fbbf66a695e3a7d7af2ce9668ac
#
_cell.length_a   1.000
_cell.length_b   1.000
_cell.length_c   1.000
_cell.angle_alpha   90.00
_cell.angle_beta   90.00
_cell.angle_gamma   90.00
#
_symmetry.space_group_name_H-M   'P 1'
#
loop_
_entity.id
_entity.type
_entity.pdbx_description
1 polymer ?
#
loop_
_entity_poly.entity_id
_entity_poly.type
_entity_poly.pdbx_seq_one_letter_code
_entity_poly.pdbx_strand_id
1 'polypeptide(L)' 'QVDEIIVLQKGKIVERGTHDQLMSLHGIYFKLVELQTFH' A
#
# COMPACT_ATOMS: atom_id res chain seq x y z
N GLN A 1 -15.44 -2.01 -11.17
CA GLN A 1 -15.28 -2.06 -9.75
C GLN A 1 -13.88 -1.71 -9.31
N VAL A 2 -13.79 -0.80 -8.38
CA VAL A 2 -12.48 -0.31 -7.95
C VAL A 2 -12.31 -0.55 -6.46
N ASP A 3 -11.23 -1.20 -6.13
CA ASP A 3 -10.88 -1.43 -4.74
C ASP A 3 -9.80 -0.44 -4.36
N GLU A 4 -10.15 0.47 -3.48
CA GLU A 4 -9.20 1.46 -3.03
C GLU A 4 -8.61 1.04 -1.69
N ILE A 5 -7.31 1.04 -1.63
CA ILE A 5 -6.57 0.71 -0.42
C ILE A 5 -6.08 1.99 0.21
N ILE A 6 -6.26 2.09 1.51
CA ILE A 6 -5.82 3.28 2.24
C ILE A 6 -4.79 2.84 3.27
N VAL A 7 -3.63 3.46 3.23
CA VAL A 7 -2.56 3.17 4.17
C VAL A 7 -2.49 4.29 5.18
N LEU A 8 -2.65 3.93 6.44
CA LEU A 8 -2.64 4.90 7.54
C LEU A 8 -1.35 4.76 8.33
N GLN A 9 -0.86 5.89 8.78
CA GLN A 9 0.31 5.92 9.64
C GLN A 9 0.16 7.07 10.62
N LYS A 10 0.19 6.75 11.90
CA LYS A 10 0.02 7.74 12.97
C LYS A 10 -1.27 8.53 12.80
N GLY A 11 -2.33 7.84 12.41
CA GLY A 11 -3.64 8.45 12.25
C GLY A 11 -3.81 9.29 11.01
N LYS A 12 -2.87 9.22 10.08
CA LYS A 12 -2.94 10.00 8.86
C LYS A 12 -2.85 9.09 7.64
N ILE A 13 -3.54 9.49 6.58
CA ILE A 13 -3.47 8.78 5.32
C ILE A 13 -2.16 9.17 4.63
N VAL A 14 -1.29 8.20 4.43
CA VAL A 14 -0.02 8.46 3.77
C VAL A 14 0.00 7.93 2.35
N GLU A 15 -0.83 6.93 2.05
CA GLU A 15 -0.93 6.39 0.71
C GLU A 15 -2.34 5.94 0.47
N ARG A 16 -2.80 6.06 -0.75
CA ARG A 16 -4.11 5.55 -1.13
C ARG A 16 -4.14 5.29 -2.63
N GLY A 17 -4.93 4.32 -3.02
CA GLY A 17 -5.06 3.96 -4.42
C GLY A 17 -5.34 2.48 -4.55
N THR A 18 -5.28 1.99 -5.79
CA THR A 18 -5.46 0.57 -6.03
C THR A 18 -4.17 -0.16 -5.71
N HIS A 19 -4.30 -1.49 -5.65
CA HIS A 19 -3.12 -2.32 -5.39
C HIS A 19 -2.00 -2.00 -6.39
N ASP A 20 -2.35 -1.94 -7.66
CA ASP A 20 -1.33 -1.68 -8.68
C ASP A 20 -0.70 -0.31 -8.53
N GLN A 21 -1.52 0.67 -8.19
CA GLN A 21 -1.00 2.03 -8.02
C GLN A 21 -0.03 2.11 -6.84
N LEU A 22 -0.39 1.49 -5.74
CA LEU A 22 0.46 1.52 -4.55
C LEU A 22 1.73 0.71 -4.75
N MET A 23 1.64 -0.38 -5.47
CA MET A 23 2.84 -1.16 -5.77
C MET A 23 3.81 -0.37 -6.63
N SER A 24 3.27 0.43 -7.55
CA SER A 24 4.10 1.25 -8.43
C SER A 24 4.81 2.36 -7.66
N LEU A 25 4.23 2.79 -6.56
CA LEU A 25 4.84 3.85 -5.76
C LEU A 25 6.09 3.38 -5.02
N HIS A 26 6.19 2.08 -4.77
CA HIS A 26 7.30 1.51 -4.00
C HIS A 26 7.42 2.17 -2.63
N GLY A 27 6.26 2.44 -2.03
CA GLY A 27 6.23 3.09 -0.73
C GLY A 27 5.95 2.13 0.41
N ILE A 28 5.15 2.59 1.36
CA ILE A 28 4.86 1.80 2.56
C ILE A 28 4.09 0.53 2.20
N TYR A 29 3.07 0.67 1.37
CA TYR A 29 2.28 -0.48 0.99
C TYR A 29 3.14 -1.53 0.29
N PHE A 30 3.99 -1.09 -0.61
CA PHE A 30 4.89 -2.00 -1.32
C PHE A 30 5.76 -2.78 -0.34
N LYS A 31 6.28 -2.09 0.66
CA LYS A 31 7.11 -2.73 1.66
C LYS A 31 6.36 -3.76 2.47
N LEU A 32 5.13 -3.43 2.83
CA LEU A 32 4.32 -4.35 3.62
C LEU A 32 4.03 -5.63 2.85
N VAL A 33 3.69 -5.49 1.57
CA VAL A 33 3.42 -6.65 0.73
C VAL A 33 4.68 -7.48 0.56
N GLU A 34 5.80 -6.82 0.38
CA GLU A 34 7.06 -7.51 0.20
C GLU A 34 7.43 -8.34 1.43
N LEU A 35 7.19 -7.78 2.60
CA LEU A 35 7.48 -8.49 3.84
C LEU A 35 6.60 -9.72 4.00
N GLN A 36 5.36 -9.63 3.56
CA GLN A 36 4.42 -10.75 3.70
C GLN A 36 4.71 -11.88 2.73
N THR A 37 5.29 -11.56 1.59
CA THR A 37 5.59 -12.58 0.60
C THR A 37 6.98 -13.16 0.75
N PHE A 38 7.71 -12.68 1.72
CA PHE A 38 9.05 -13.15 1.96
C PHE A 38 9.03 -14.49 2.67
N HIS A 39 9.83 -15.43 2.21
CA HIS A 39 9.93 -16.76 2.81
C HIS A 39 11.34 -17.07 3.24
#